data_714c2055984745d7271a1fa9f6bb18ee
#
_entry.id   714c2055984745d7271a1fa9f6bb18ee
#
_cell.length_a   1.000
_cell.length_b   1.000
_cell.length_c   1.000
_cell.angle_alpha   90.00
_cell.angle_beta   90.00
_cell.angle_gamma   90.00
#
_symmetry.space_group_name_H-M   'P 1'
#
loop_
_entity.id
_entity.type
_entity.pdbx_description
1 polymer ?
#
loop_
_entity_poly.entity_id
_entity_poly.type
_entity_poly.pdbx_seq_one_letter_code
_entity_poly.pdbx_strand_id
1 'polypeptide(L)'
;MLDVHPPHSPTHTWRDFFIHIATIVIGLLIAIGLEQTVELIHHSHQRHELEENLHIDNELNRDWANQDLDSAQKIREWAMGQAALLDHADPSAPLALRTIPIAPIASPNFGVYLAAQANGQISLLSNWQQNWLADGNRTAQQIFVSDTGFLRDLRNQLGDLNQSLVGHAMPSSSGTLDISALSAPQRTRLVEQLLAIAEAARKLESALVNYATTNEFILTNPRQTSGEGIAQTVQKFSKIEHHFEALYPDTEYIFTTR
;
A
#
# COMPACT_ATOMS: atom_id res chain seq x y z
N MET A 1 -22.63 -4.02 73.36
CA MET A 1 -22.54 -2.58 73.05
C MET A 1 -21.09 -2.20 73.06
N LEU A 2 -20.51 -2.02 71.87
CA LEU A 2 -19.14 -1.50 71.77
C LEU A 2 -19.24 0.01 71.84
N ASP A 3 -18.71 0.56 72.94
CA ASP A 3 -18.65 2.00 73.21
C ASP A 3 -17.52 2.61 72.35
N VAL A 4 -17.87 3.13 71.21
CA VAL A 4 -16.94 3.83 70.33
C VAL A 4 -16.82 5.24 70.86
N HIS A 5 -15.88 5.45 71.79
CA HIS A 5 -15.50 6.79 72.16
C HIS A 5 -14.73 7.45 71.02
N PRO A 6 -15.18 8.61 70.47
CA PRO A 6 -14.40 9.34 69.53
C PRO A 6 -13.11 9.84 70.23
N PRO A 7 -11.97 9.79 69.56
CA PRO A 7 -10.73 10.30 70.16
C PRO A 7 -10.84 11.79 70.35
N HIS A 8 -10.95 12.18 71.62
CA HIS A 8 -10.92 13.59 72.08
C HIS A 8 -9.47 14.11 72.15
N SER A 9 -8.80 14.25 71.05
CA SER A 9 -7.64 15.12 70.97
C SER A 9 -7.89 16.15 69.87
N PRO A 10 -8.19 17.38 70.24
CA PRO A 10 -8.34 18.46 69.27
C PRO A 10 -6.99 18.63 68.56
N THR A 11 -7.03 18.60 67.24
CA THR A 11 -5.89 19.04 66.38
C THR A 11 -5.68 20.53 66.61
N HIS A 12 -4.88 20.84 67.64
CA HIS A 12 -4.84 22.21 68.18
C HIS A 12 -3.73 23.07 67.65
N THR A 13 -2.98 22.62 66.66
CA THR A 13 -1.95 23.48 66.06
C THR A 13 -2.07 23.55 64.55
N TRP A 14 -1.88 24.75 63.99
CA TRP A 14 -1.77 24.97 62.55
C TRP A 14 -0.76 24.00 61.91
N ARG A 15 0.25 23.61 62.64
CA ARG A 15 1.27 22.67 62.25
C ARG A 15 0.68 21.27 61.92
N ASP A 16 -0.20 20.76 62.77
CA ASP A 16 -0.82 19.44 62.60
C ASP A 16 -1.76 19.45 61.39
N PHE A 17 -2.50 20.58 61.20
CA PHE A 17 -3.33 20.79 60.03
C PHE A 17 -2.50 20.73 58.73
N PHE A 18 -1.38 21.47 58.66
CA PHE A 18 -0.51 21.44 57.48
C PHE A 18 0.14 20.09 57.26
N ILE A 19 0.51 19.34 58.27
CA ILE A 19 1.05 17.98 58.14
C ILE A 19 0.00 17.06 57.51
N HIS A 20 -1.26 17.12 57.98
CA HIS A 20 -2.33 16.32 57.40
C HIS A 20 -2.59 16.67 55.92
N ILE A 21 -2.65 17.95 55.59
CA ILE A 21 -2.82 18.39 54.20
C ILE A 21 -1.63 17.93 53.34
N ALA A 22 -0.39 18.13 53.80
CA ALA A 22 0.80 17.70 53.11
C ALA A 22 0.79 16.17 52.86
N THR A 23 0.39 15.35 53.83
CA THR A 23 0.28 13.90 53.69
C THR A 23 -0.75 13.51 52.63
N ILE A 24 -1.92 14.16 52.63
CA ILE A 24 -2.97 13.92 51.63
C ILE A 24 -2.48 14.30 50.22
N VAL A 25 -1.86 15.47 50.10
CA VAL A 25 -1.31 15.96 48.81
C VAL A 25 -0.22 15.04 48.28
N ILE A 26 0.71 14.61 49.12
CA ILE A 26 1.77 13.67 48.75
C ILE A 26 1.14 12.31 48.31
N GLY A 27 0.18 11.77 49.06
CA GLY A 27 -0.52 10.57 48.72
C GLY A 27 -1.23 10.67 47.38
N LEU A 28 -1.90 11.79 47.09
CA LEU A 28 -2.55 12.07 45.82
C LEU A 28 -1.55 12.16 44.66
N LEU A 29 -0.42 12.87 44.86
CA LEU A 29 0.62 12.99 43.84
C LEU A 29 1.26 11.63 43.50
N ILE A 30 1.47 10.76 44.52
CA ILE A 30 1.97 9.40 44.30
C ILE A 30 0.94 8.58 43.50
N ALA A 31 -0.34 8.65 43.84
CA ALA A 31 -1.39 7.93 43.16
C ALA A 31 -1.49 8.35 41.67
N ILE A 32 -1.52 9.66 41.42
CA ILE A 32 -1.54 10.19 40.03
C ILE A 32 -0.26 9.82 39.29
N GLY A 33 0.91 9.88 39.91
CA GLY A 33 2.17 9.49 39.29
C GLY A 33 2.22 8.01 38.91
N LEU A 34 1.68 7.12 39.74
CA LEU A 34 1.56 5.71 39.44
C LEU A 34 0.58 5.43 38.30
N GLU A 35 -0.58 6.10 38.30
CA GLU A 35 -1.58 5.98 37.24
C GLU A 35 -0.99 6.39 35.90
N GLN A 36 -0.35 7.57 35.82
CA GLN A 36 0.32 8.02 34.59
C GLN A 36 1.43 7.07 34.13
N THR A 37 2.19 6.48 35.07
CA THR A 37 3.24 5.51 34.72
C THR A 37 2.66 4.25 34.12
N VAL A 38 1.57 3.71 34.68
CA VAL A 38 0.88 2.52 34.13
C VAL A 38 0.32 2.82 32.75
N GLU A 39 -0.30 3.98 32.57
CA GLU A 39 -0.83 4.41 31.28
C GLU A 39 0.28 4.54 30.20
N LEU A 40 1.41 5.15 30.54
CA LEU A 40 2.57 5.26 29.63
C LEU A 40 3.11 3.87 29.22
N ILE A 41 3.20 2.93 30.15
CA ILE A 41 3.65 1.57 29.88
C ILE A 41 2.64 0.87 28.94
N HIS A 42 1.35 1.02 29.22
CA HIS A 42 0.28 0.45 28.42
C HIS A 42 0.28 0.99 26.97
N HIS A 43 0.36 2.31 26.81
CA HIS A 43 0.47 2.95 25.50
C HIS A 43 1.74 2.54 24.75
N SER A 44 2.87 2.40 25.46
CA SER A 44 4.12 1.93 24.85
C SER A 44 3.99 0.50 24.32
N HIS A 45 3.31 -0.39 25.06
CA HIS A 45 3.07 -1.77 24.63
C HIS A 45 2.13 -1.83 23.43
N GLN A 46 1.00 -1.12 23.49
CA GLN A 46 0.05 -1.04 22.37
C GLN A 46 0.69 -0.47 21.10
N ARG A 47 1.53 0.55 21.25
CA ARG A 47 2.27 1.12 20.13
C ARG A 47 3.21 0.10 19.51
N HIS A 48 3.97 -0.64 20.32
CA HIS A 48 4.91 -1.65 19.84
C HIS A 48 4.19 -2.77 19.07
N GLU A 49 3.09 -3.28 19.62
CA GLU A 49 2.25 -4.29 18.97
C GLU A 49 1.68 -3.78 17.63
N LEU A 50 1.22 -2.52 17.59
CA LEU A 50 0.73 -1.89 16.36
C LEU A 50 1.84 -1.75 15.32
N GLU A 51 3.04 -1.26 15.72
CA GLU A 51 4.20 -1.13 14.84
C GLU A 51 4.61 -2.48 14.25
N GLU A 52 4.60 -3.55 15.05
CA GLU A 52 4.94 -4.91 14.60
C GLU A 52 3.91 -5.45 13.58
N ASN A 53 2.62 -5.32 13.88
CA ASN A 53 1.56 -5.75 12.98
C ASN A 53 1.56 -4.97 11.65
N LEU A 54 1.79 -3.66 11.69
CA LEU A 54 1.93 -2.83 10.49
C LEU A 54 3.18 -3.19 9.68
N HIS A 55 4.27 -3.57 10.35
CA HIS A 55 5.48 -4.03 9.68
C HIS A 55 5.21 -5.29 8.85
N ILE A 56 4.52 -6.28 9.43
CA ILE A 56 4.12 -7.51 8.73
C ILE A 56 3.22 -7.21 7.52
N ASP A 57 2.21 -6.35 7.69
CA ASP A 57 1.33 -5.95 6.58
C ASP A 57 2.12 -5.26 5.45
N ASN A 58 3.07 -4.37 5.79
CA ASN A 58 3.89 -3.70 4.80
C ASN A 58 4.86 -4.64 4.07
N GLU A 59 5.43 -5.64 4.75
CA GLU A 59 6.24 -6.69 4.10
C GLU A 59 5.42 -7.48 3.07
N LEU A 60 4.24 -7.94 3.45
CA LEU A 60 3.33 -8.65 2.54
C LEU A 60 2.92 -7.76 1.36
N ASN A 61 2.59 -6.51 1.61
CA ASN A 61 2.19 -5.56 0.58
C ASN A 61 3.33 -5.24 -0.40
N ARG A 62 4.57 -5.15 0.07
CA ARG A 62 5.76 -5.02 -0.78
C ARG A 62 5.93 -6.25 -1.68
N ASP A 63 5.84 -7.44 -1.11
CA ASP A 63 6.04 -8.68 -1.86
C ASP A 63 4.94 -8.89 -2.91
N TRP A 64 3.70 -8.57 -2.60
CA TRP A 64 2.61 -8.56 -3.58
C TRP A 64 2.80 -7.50 -4.66
N ALA A 65 3.22 -6.28 -4.30
CA ALA A 65 3.49 -5.23 -5.28
C ALA A 65 4.56 -5.65 -6.28
N ASN A 66 5.61 -6.35 -5.85
CA ASN A 66 6.66 -6.88 -6.73
C ASN A 66 6.13 -7.98 -7.67
N GLN A 67 5.25 -8.88 -7.18
CA GLN A 67 4.60 -9.89 -8.03
C GLN A 67 3.66 -9.26 -9.06
N ASP A 68 2.89 -8.28 -8.64
CA ASP A 68 1.95 -7.58 -9.51
C ASP A 68 2.69 -6.77 -10.59
N LEU A 69 3.85 -6.22 -10.23
CA LEU A 69 4.74 -5.51 -11.15
C LEU A 69 5.25 -6.44 -12.25
N ASP A 70 5.76 -7.62 -11.90
CA ASP A 70 6.18 -8.66 -12.86
C ASP A 70 5.00 -9.10 -13.76
N SER A 71 3.81 -9.20 -13.18
CA SER A 71 2.59 -9.56 -13.93
C SER A 71 2.18 -8.47 -14.93
N ALA A 72 2.20 -7.21 -14.51
CA ALA A 72 1.87 -6.07 -15.38
C ALA A 72 2.88 -5.94 -16.52
N GLN A 73 4.17 -6.11 -16.24
CA GLN A 73 5.24 -6.12 -17.26
C GLN A 73 5.02 -7.23 -18.28
N LYS A 74 4.73 -8.44 -17.86
CA LYS A 74 4.45 -9.57 -18.77
C LYS A 74 3.24 -9.30 -19.66
N ILE A 75 2.19 -8.68 -19.13
CA ILE A 75 1.02 -8.28 -19.92
C ILE A 75 1.40 -7.23 -20.96
N ARG A 76 2.19 -6.22 -20.59
CA ARG A 76 2.67 -5.18 -21.50
C ARG A 76 3.51 -5.78 -22.63
N GLU A 77 4.51 -6.58 -22.29
CA GLU A 77 5.39 -7.23 -23.26
C GLU A 77 4.63 -8.15 -24.21
N TRP A 78 3.67 -8.91 -23.67
CA TRP A 78 2.78 -9.74 -24.47
C TRP A 78 1.98 -8.88 -25.46
N ALA A 79 1.33 -7.83 -25.00
CA ALA A 79 0.48 -6.98 -25.82
C ALA A 79 1.27 -6.28 -26.93
N MET A 80 2.44 -5.72 -26.61
CA MET A 80 3.34 -5.10 -27.60
C MET A 80 3.85 -6.13 -28.61
N GLY A 81 4.26 -7.32 -28.15
CA GLY A 81 4.74 -8.38 -29.05
C GLY A 81 3.65 -8.89 -29.98
N GLN A 82 2.40 -9.05 -29.51
CA GLN A 82 1.29 -9.44 -30.35
C GLN A 82 0.90 -8.32 -31.35
N ALA A 83 0.90 -7.06 -30.94
CA ALA A 83 0.65 -5.92 -31.82
C ALA A 83 1.68 -5.86 -32.96
N ALA A 84 2.96 -5.98 -32.64
CA ALA A 84 4.04 -5.98 -33.64
C ALA A 84 3.95 -7.16 -34.62
N LEU A 85 3.61 -8.36 -34.12
CA LEU A 85 3.40 -9.53 -34.99
C LEU A 85 2.24 -9.33 -35.97
N LEU A 86 1.15 -8.71 -35.51
CA LEU A 86 -0.03 -8.44 -36.36
C LEU A 86 0.19 -7.34 -37.38
N ASP A 87 0.94 -6.30 -37.02
CA ASP A 87 1.25 -5.17 -37.90
C ASP A 87 2.16 -5.57 -39.07
N HIS A 88 3.06 -6.53 -38.83
CA HIS A 88 4.01 -7.01 -39.84
C HIS A 88 3.61 -8.31 -40.50
N ALA A 89 2.45 -8.88 -40.16
CA ALA A 89 2.02 -10.18 -40.71
C ALA A 89 1.61 -10.06 -42.18
N ASP A 90 2.01 -11.07 -42.97
CA ASP A 90 1.47 -11.25 -44.31
C ASP A 90 -0.06 -11.47 -44.24
N PRO A 91 -0.88 -10.68 -44.97
CA PRO A 91 -2.32 -10.85 -44.97
C PRO A 91 -2.82 -12.25 -45.35
N SER A 92 -2.00 -13.03 -46.09
CA SER A 92 -2.32 -14.39 -46.53
C SER A 92 -1.84 -15.47 -45.55
N ALA A 93 -1.02 -15.14 -44.56
CA ALA A 93 -0.50 -16.11 -43.61
C ALA A 93 -1.54 -16.45 -42.51
N PRO A 94 -1.55 -17.71 -42.00
CA PRO A 94 -2.33 -18.04 -40.81
C PRO A 94 -1.88 -17.18 -39.64
N LEU A 95 -2.83 -16.50 -38.99
CA LEU A 95 -2.56 -15.63 -37.86
C LEU A 95 -3.06 -16.25 -36.56
N ALA A 96 -2.21 -16.29 -35.58
CA ALA A 96 -2.54 -16.79 -34.26
C ALA A 96 -2.08 -15.83 -33.16
N LEU A 97 -2.99 -15.55 -32.25
CA LEU A 97 -2.71 -14.78 -31.02
C LEU A 97 -2.28 -15.76 -29.93
N ARG A 98 -1.19 -15.44 -29.23
CA ARG A 98 -0.84 -16.17 -28.01
C ARG A 98 -1.79 -15.79 -26.89
N THR A 99 -2.14 -16.77 -26.05
CA THR A 99 -2.95 -16.50 -24.86
C THR A 99 -2.18 -15.60 -23.88
N ILE A 100 -2.92 -14.76 -23.17
CA ILE A 100 -2.37 -13.83 -22.21
C ILE A 100 -1.74 -14.60 -21.04
N PRO A 101 -0.53 -14.27 -20.61
CA PRO A 101 0.04 -14.81 -19.39
C PRO A 101 -0.69 -14.19 -18.18
N ILE A 102 -1.82 -14.79 -17.78
CA ILE A 102 -2.59 -14.28 -16.64
C ILE A 102 -1.93 -14.75 -15.35
N ALA A 103 -1.25 -13.84 -14.64
CA ALA A 103 -1.02 -13.97 -13.23
C ALA A 103 -2.09 -13.16 -12.50
N PRO A 104 -2.69 -13.66 -11.42
CA PRO A 104 -3.63 -12.87 -10.64
C PRO A 104 -2.88 -11.67 -10.02
N ILE A 105 -3.45 -10.48 -10.19
CA ILE A 105 -2.98 -9.27 -9.50
C ILE A 105 -3.63 -9.27 -8.12
N ALA A 106 -2.82 -9.32 -7.08
CA ALA A 106 -3.25 -9.37 -5.70
C ALA A 106 -3.69 -7.98 -5.21
N SER A 107 -4.63 -7.95 -4.27
CA SER A 107 -4.98 -6.70 -3.59
C SER A 107 -4.21 -6.60 -2.28
N PRO A 108 -3.64 -5.44 -1.95
CA PRO A 108 -2.90 -5.24 -0.72
C PRO A 108 -3.78 -5.38 0.51
N ASN A 109 -3.17 -5.74 1.64
CA ASN A 109 -3.82 -5.83 2.93
C ASN A 109 -3.63 -4.53 3.71
N PHE A 110 -4.73 -3.90 4.12
CA PHE A 110 -4.76 -2.71 4.98
C PHE A 110 -5.54 -2.95 6.27
N GLY A 111 -5.78 -4.21 6.62
CA GLY A 111 -6.62 -4.57 7.76
C GLY A 111 -6.13 -3.94 9.07
N VAL A 112 -4.84 -4.01 9.35
CA VAL A 112 -4.24 -3.43 10.56
C VAL A 112 -4.33 -1.91 10.56
N TYR A 113 -3.98 -1.25 9.44
CA TYR A 113 -4.07 0.20 9.31
C TYR A 113 -5.50 0.73 9.50
N LEU A 114 -6.47 0.13 8.80
CA LEU A 114 -7.87 0.54 8.88
C LEU A 114 -8.48 0.30 10.26
N ALA A 115 -8.13 -0.82 10.91
CA ALA A 115 -8.54 -1.10 12.28
C ALA A 115 -7.95 -0.08 13.27
N ALA A 116 -6.66 0.24 13.15
CA ALA A 116 -5.99 1.22 13.99
C ALA A 116 -6.57 2.63 13.80
N GLN A 117 -6.97 2.97 12.57
CA GLN A 117 -7.64 4.24 12.27
C GLN A 117 -9.04 4.29 12.90
N ALA A 118 -9.82 3.22 12.77
CA ALA A 118 -11.19 3.16 13.28
C ALA A 118 -11.28 3.21 14.80
N ASN A 119 -10.30 2.61 15.51
CA ASN A 119 -10.27 2.58 16.98
C ASN A 119 -9.38 3.67 17.62
N GLY A 120 -8.80 4.56 16.81
CA GLY A 120 -7.97 5.69 17.26
C GLY A 120 -6.53 5.33 17.63
N GLN A 121 -6.12 4.07 17.54
CA GLN A 121 -4.75 3.62 17.84
C GLN A 121 -3.70 4.22 16.91
N ILE A 122 -4.11 4.69 15.72
CA ILE A 122 -3.20 5.37 14.80
C ILE A 122 -2.49 6.57 15.45
N SER A 123 -3.12 7.23 16.43
CA SER A 123 -2.55 8.34 17.19
C SER A 123 -1.36 7.94 18.08
N LEU A 124 -1.15 6.67 18.35
CA LEU A 124 0.02 6.15 19.07
C LEU A 124 1.30 6.21 18.22
N LEU A 125 1.15 6.26 16.90
CA LEU A 125 2.27 6.37 15.96
C LEU A 125 2.74 7.81 15.84
N SER A 126 4.00 8.00 15.43
CA SER A 126 4.50 9.33 15.11
C SER A 126 3.75 9.92 13.90
N ASN A 127 3.68 11.25 13.81
CA ASN A 127 3.07 11.94 12.66
C ASN A 127 3.71 11.51 11.34
N TRP A 128 5.00 11.21 11.35
CA TRP A 128 5.73 10.71 10.20
C TRP A 128 5.16 9.35 9.75
N GLN A 129 5.04 8.37 10.65
CA GLN A 129 4.45 7.06 10.35
C GLN A 129 3.01 7.17 9.85
N GLN A 130 2.19 7.99 10.53
CA GLN A 130 0.80 8.23 10.13
C GLN A 130 0.69 8.76 8.70
N ASN A 131 1.52 9.73 8.33
CA ASN A 131 1.51 10.33 6.99
C ASN A 131 1.91 9.33 5.90
N TRP A 132 2.98 8.56 6.10
CA TRP A 132 3.44 7.58 5.12
C TRP A 132 2.46 6.41 4.96
N LEU A 133 1.88 5.91 6.04
CA LEU A 133 0.85 4.88 5.99
C LEU A 133 -0.42 5.37 5.29
N ALA A 134 -0.83 6.61 5.55
CA ALA A 134 -1.97 7.23 4.88
C ALA A 134 -1.70 7.40 3.37
N ASP A 135 -0.49 7.76 2.99
CA ASP A 135 -0.08 7.93 1.60
C ASP A 135 -0.05 6.58 0.86
N GLY A 136 0.55 5.56 1.48
CA GLY A 136 0.54 4.18 0.96
C GLY A 136 -0.87 3.64 0.75
N ASN A 137 -1.77 3.82 1.74
CA ASN A 137 -3.16 3.42 1.62
C ASN A 137 -3.89 4.19 0.50
N ARG A 138 -3.66 5.50 0.36
CA ARG A 138 -4.25 6.32 -0.71
C ARG A 138 -3.79 5.83 -2.10
N THR A 139 -2.51 5.57 -2.27
CA THR A 139 -1.93 5.05 -3.51
C THR A 139 -2.55 3.70 -3.87
N ALA A 140 -2.65 2.79 -2.91
CA ALA A 140 -3.29 1.50 -3.13
C ALA A 140 -4.79 1.62 -3.47
N GLN A 141 -5.53 2.49 -2.80
CA GLN A 141 -6.92 2.78 -3.15
C GLN A 141 -7.05 3.21 -4.62
N GLN A 142 -6.16 4.06 -5.08
CA GLN A 142 -6.13 4.51 -6.47
C GLN A 142 -5.79 3.38 -7.44
N ILE A 143 -4.89 2.47 -7.08
CA ILE A 143 -4.49 1.35 -7.95
C ILE A 143 -5.58 0.28 -8.02
N PHE A 144 -6.09 -0.17 -6.87
CA PHE A 144 -6.83 -1.42 -6.75
C PHE A 144 -8.34 -1.26 -6.58
N VAL A 145 -8.81 -0.15 -5.98
CA VAL A 145 -10.20 0.01 -5.54
C VAL A 145 -10.97 1.03 -6.38
N SER A 146 -10.33 2.11 -6.80
CA SER A 146 -10.99 3.21 -7.53
C SER A 146 -11.66 2.72 -8.81
N ASP A 147 -12.84 3.23 -9.10
CA ASP A 147 -13.57 2.97 -10.35
C ASP A 147 -12.82 3.50 -11.59
N THR A 148 -11.95 4.45 -11.42
CA THR A 148 -11.01 4.98 -12.42
C THR A 148 -9.57 4.50 -12.17
N GLY A 149 -9.40 3.44 -11.37
CA GLY A 149 -8.10 2.93 -10.97
C GLY A 149 -7.38 2.19 -12.10
N PHE A 150 -6.05 2.16 -11.99
CA PHE A 150 -5.18 1.58 -13.02
C PHE A 150 -5.48 0.10 -13.29
N LEU A 151 -5.73 -0.69 -12.26
CA LEU A 151 -6.07 -2.10 -12.41
C LEU A 151 -7.41 -2.29 -13.13
N ARG A 152 -8.40 -1.43 -12.85
CA ARG A 152 -9.69 -1.49 -13.51
C ARG A 152 -9.60 -1.11 -14.98
N ASP A 153 -8.81 -0.09 -15.31
CA ASP A 153 -8.55 0.29 -16.69
C ASP A 153 -7.95 -0.90 -17.46
N LEU A 154 -6.91 -1.54 -16.95
CA LEU A 154 -6.32 -2.72 -17.57
C LEU A 154 -7.34 -3.86 -17.74
N ARG A 155 -8.16 -4.13 -16.73
CA ARG A 155 -9.23 -5.17 -16.82
C ARG A 155 -10.27 -4.84 -17.87
N ASN A 156 -10.65 -3.59 -18.00
CA ASN A 156 -11.60 -3.15 -19.04
C ASN A 156 -11.01 -3.35 -20.44
N GLN A 157 -9.76 -2.93 -20.67
CA GLN A 157 -9.08 -3.13 -21.96
C GLN A 157 -8.97 -4.62 -22.34
N LEU A 158 -8.65 -5.47 -21.37
CA LEU A 158 -8.61 -6.92 -21.57
C LEU A 158 -10.01 -7.51 -21.85
N GLY A 159 -11.05 -6.98 -21.19
CA GLY A 159 -12.44 -7.33 -21.42
C GLY A 159 -12.90 -6.98 -22.84
N ASP A 160 -12.58 -5.78 -23.30
CA ASP A 160 -12.90 -5.29 -24.65
C ASP A 160 -12.21 -6.10 -25.72
N LEU A 161 -10.93 -6.48 -25.50
CA LEU A 161 -10.20 -7.38 -26.38
C LEU A 161 -10.92 -8.74 -26.47
N ASN A 162 -11.24 -9.35 -25.32
CA ASN A 162 -11.90 -10.64 -25.25
C ASN A 162 -13.27 -10.60 -25.99
N GLN A 163 -14.04 -9.54 -25.79
CA GLN A 163 -15.32 -9.36 -26.46
C GLN A 163 -15.17 -9.24 -27.98
N SER A 164 -14.14 -8.53 -28.46
CA SER A 164 -13.90 -8.39 -29.91
C SER A 164 -13.46 -9.69 -30.57
N LEU A 165 -12.93 -10.64 -29.83
CA LEU A 165 -12.51 -11.97 -30.33
C LEU A 165 -13.63 -13.01 -30.29
N VAL A 166 -14.72 -12.78 -29.56
CA VAL A 166 -15.86 -13.69 -29.47
C VAL A 166 -16.46 -13.92 -30.86
N GLY A 167 -16.57 -15.18 -31.27
CA GLY A 167 -17.12 -15.58 -32.58
C GLY A 167 -16.15 -15.40 -33.77
N HIS A 168 -14.97 -14.84 -33.56
CA HIS A 168 -13.97 -14.59 -34.61
C HIS A 168 -12.65 -15.34 -34.38
N ALA A 169 -12.41 -15.80 -33.16
CA ALA A 169 -11.21 -16.53 -32.79
C ALA A 169 -11.55 -17.97 -32.40
N MET A 170 -10.78 -18.93 -32.87
CA MET A 170 -10.93 -20.36 -32.53
C MET A 170 -9.77 -20.82 -31.66
N PRO A 171 -10.02 -21.45 -30.50
CA PRO A 171 -8.96 -22.04 -29.69
C PRO A 171 -8.20 -23.10 -30.48
N SER A 172 -6.89 -22.98 -30.50
CA SER A 172 -5.99 -24.00 -31.07
C SER A 172 -5.51 -24.93 -29.96
N SER A 173 -5.16 -26.17 -30.35
CA SER A 173 -4.54 -27.16 -29.45
C SER A 173 -3.17 -26.72 -28.90
N SER A 174 -2.55 -25.68 -29.49
CA SER A 174 -1.25 -25.14 -29.10
C SER A 174 -1.35 -24.02 -28.06
N GLY A 175 -2.54 -23.72 -27.49
CA GLY A 175 -2.72 -22.61 -26.57
C GLY A 175 -2.69 -21.22 -27.23
N THR A 176 -2.96 -21.18 -28.54
CA THR A 176 -3.11 -19.95 -29.32
C THR A 176 -4.56 -19.81 -29.79
N LEU A 177 -4.96 -18.58 -30.15
CA LEU A 177 -6.24 -18.29 -30.77
C LEU A 177 -6.00 -18.07 -32.27
N ASP A 178 -6.60 -18.89 -33.15
CA ASP A 178 -6.60 -18.65 -34.59
C ASP A 178 -7.50 -17.43 -34.89
N ILE A 179 -6.92 -16.42 -35.51
CA ILE A 179 -7.58 -15.17 -35.88
C ILE A 179 -7.56 -14.94 -37.41
N SER A 180 -7.26 -15.96 -38.21
CA SER A 180 -7.16 -15.85 -39.65
C SER A 180 -8.47 -15.40 -40.31
N ALA A 181 -9.61 -15.64 -39.68
CA ALA A 181 -10.93 -15.18 -40.14
C ALA A 181 -11.18 -13.68 -40.02
N LEU A 182 -10.33 -12.93 -39.31
CA LEU A 182 -10.50 -11.46 -39.12
C LEU A 182 -10.24 -10.73 -40.44
N SER A 183 -11.15 -9.84 -40.81
CA SER A 183 -10.96 -8.89 -41.89
C SER A 183 -9.86 -7.85 -41.60
N ALA A 184 -9.33 -7.21 -42.63
CA ALA A 184 -8.29 -6.18 -42.45
C ALA A 184 -8.68 -5.06 -41.45
N PRO A 185 -9.91 -4.48 -41.47
CA PRO A 185 -10.31 -3.49 -40.48
C PRO A 185 -10.38 -4.06 -39.04
N GLN A 186 -10.77 -5.33 -38.89
CA GLN A 186 -10.80 -6.00 -37.57
C GLN A 186 -9.39 -6.21 -37.03
N ARG A 187 -8.42 -6.56 -37.89
CA ARG A 187 -7.02 -6.71 -37.51
C ARG A 187 -6.41 -5.36 -37.06
N THR A 188 -6.67 -4.28 -37.79
CA THR A 188 -6.23 -2.94 -37.38
C THR A 188 -6.78 -2.56 -36.00
N ARG A 189 -8.08 -2.79 -35.79
CA ARG A 189 -8.71 -2.53 -34.49
C ARG A 189 -8.12 -3.41 -33.37
N LEU A 190 -7.75 -4.66 -33.68
CA LEU A 190 -7.11 -5.56 -32.74
C LEU A 190 -5.73 -5.05 -32.32
N VAL A 191 -4.93 -4.51 -33.26
CA VAL A 191 -3.65 -3.86 -32.96
C VAL A 191 -3.85 -2.65 -32.05
N GLU A 192 -4.83 -1.79 -32.33
CA GLU A 192 -5.17 -0.63 -31.48
C GLU A 192 -5.54 -1.07 -30.05
N GLN A 193 -6.34 -2.14 -29.90
CA GLN A 193 -6.69 -2.69 -28.60
C GLN A 193 -5.48 -3.25 -27.85
N LEU A 194 -4.58 -3.96 -28.52
CA LEU A 194 -3.35 -4.46 -27.92
C LEU A 194 -2.44 -3.32 -27.43
N LEU A 195 -2.32 -2.26 -28.21
CA LEU A 195 -1.55 -1.07 -27.81
C LEU A 195 -2.21 -0.37 -26.62
N ALA A 196 -3.55 -0.31 -26.55
CA ALA A 196 -4.26 0.24 -25.39
C ALA A 196 -4.03 -0.60 -24.12
N ILE A 197 -3.98 -1.94 -24.27
CA ILE A 197 -3.63 -2.85 -23.16
C ILE A 197 -2.19 -2.60 -22.69
N ALA A 198 -1.24 -2.47 -23.63
CA ALA A 198 0.15 -2.18 -23.28
C ALA A 198 0.30 -0.86 -22.51
N GLU A 199 -0.43 0.17 -22.93
CA GLU A 199 -0.42 1.47 -22.25
C GLU A 199 -1.08 1.39 -20.86
N ALA A 200 -2.20 0.68 -20.71
CA ALA A 200 -2.84 0.48 -19.42
C ALA A 200 -1.94 -0.32 -18.46
N ALA A 201 -1.25 -1.35 -18.95
CA ALA A 201 -0.28 -2.12 -18.19
C ALA A 201 0.91 -1.24 -17.75
N ARG A 202 1.45 -0.39 -18.65
CA ARG A 202 2.53 0.55 -18.34
C ARG A 202 2.14 1.54 -17.22
N LYS A 203 0.93 2.08 -17.26
CA LYS A 203 0.40 2.94 -16.19
C LYS A 203 0.29 2.21 -14.87
N LEU A 204 -0.17 0.96 -14.90
CA LEU A 204 -0.24 0.11 -13.70
C LEU A 204 1.17 -0.18 -13.16
N GLU A 205 2.15 -0.50 -14.00
CA GLU A 205 3.55 -0.68 -13.61
C GLU A 205 4.06 0.56 -12.87
N SER A 206 3.90 1.76 -13.44
CA SER A 206 4.35 3.01 -12.81
C SER A 206 3.71 3.25 -11.43
N ALA A 207 2.42 2.97 -11.30
CA ALA A 207 1.72 3.09 -10.03
C ALA A 207 2.18 2.06 -8.99
N LEU A 208 2.43 0.81 -9.42
CA LEU A 208 2.93 -0.26 -8.56
C LEU A 208 4.37 -0.01 -8.09
N VAL A 209 5.24 0.55 -8.94
CA VAL A 209 6.59 0.99 -8.54
C VAL A 209 6.50 2.00 -7.42
N ASN A 210 5.66 3.03 -7.55
CA ASN A 210 5.45 4.01 -6.49
C ASN A 210 4.97 3.38 -5.20
N TYR A 211 4.04 2.44 -5.31
CA TYR A 211 3.51 1.73 -4.15
C TYR A 211 4.57 0.85 -3.48
N ALA A 212 5.34 0.08 -4.26
CA ALA A 212 6.44 -0.76 -3.76
C ALA A 212 7.53 0.10 -3.10
N THR A 213 7.92 1.23 -3.73
CA THR A 213 8.88 2.20 -3.19
C THR A 213 8.42 2.75 -1.84
N THR A 214 7.14 3.10 -1.73
CA THR A 214 6.56 3.62 -0.47
C THR A 214 6.61 2.56 0.63
N ASN A 215 6.21 1.31 0.35
CA ASN A 215 6.28 0.23 1.33
C ASN A 215 7.72 -0.08 1.75
N GLU A 216 8.66 -0.16 0.81
CA GLU A 216 10.08 -0.37 1.12
C GLU A 216 10.64 0.77 1.97
N PHE A 217 10.23 2.01 1.69
CA PHE A 217 10.65 3.15 2.48
C PHE A 217 10.13 3.10 3.92
N ILE A 218 8.87 2.71 4.13
CA ILE A 218 8.28 2.52 5.46
C ILE A 218 9.02 1.42 6.22
N LEU A 219 9.32 0.29 5.57
CA LEU A 219 10.00 -0.86 6.16
C LEU A 219 11.44 -0.54 6.59
N THR A 220 12.18 0.19 5.76
CA THR A 220 13.59 0.51 6.00
C THR A 220 13.79 1.72 6.93
N ASN A 221 12.74 2.53 7.13
CA ASN A 221 12.78 3.73 7.96
C ASN A 221 11.63 3.74 8.99
N PRO A 222 11.53 2.75 9.88
CA PRO A 222 10.38 2.59 10.77
C PRO A 222 10.22 3.75 11.77
N ARG A 223 11.30 4.49 12.03
CA ARG A 223 11.29 5.67 12.92
C ARG A 223 12.14 6.77 12.31
N GLN A 224 11.53 7.91 12.08
CA GLN A 224 12.30 9.11 11.84
C GLN A 224 12.97 9.53 13.14
N THR A 225 14.30 9.58 13.17
CA THR A 225 15.02 10.10 14.33
C THR A 225 14.77 11.62 14.43
N SER A 226 14.60 12.12 15.63
CA SER A 226 14.28 13.53 15.96
C SER A 226 15.39 14.53 15.56
N GLY A 227 16.02 14.35 14.43
CA GLY A 227 17.10 15.17 13.86
C GLY A 227 17.22 14.98 12.35
N GLU A 228 16.47 14.03 11.77
CA GLU A 228 16.44 13.89 10.31
C GLU A 228 15.63 15.01 9.67
N GLY A 229 16.32 15.88 8.96
CA GLY A 229 15.68 16.90 8.15
C GLY A 229 15.00 16.31 6.92
N ILE A 230 14.05 17.07 6.35
CA ILE A 230 13.33 16.71 5.11
C ILE A 230 14.32 16.27 4.00
N ALA A 231 15.48 16.93 3.88
CA ALA A 231 16.49 16.60 2.88
C ALA A 231 17.04 15.16 3.01
N GLN A 232 17.25 14.66 4.23
CA GLN A 232 17.72 13.31 4.46
C GLN A 232 16.65 12.27 4.13
N THR A 233 15.39 12.56 4.47
CA THR A 233 14.24 11.72 4.13
C THR A 233 14.09 11.61 2.62
N VAL A 234 14.15 12.73 1.89
CA VAL A 234 14.11 12.76 0.42
C VAL A 234 15.28 11.97 -0.17
N GLN A 235 16.48 12.11 0.36
CA GLN A 235 17.64 11.36 -0.13
C GLN A 235 17.49 9.84 0.06
N LYS A 236 16.93 9.39 1.17
CA LYS A 236 16.67 7.97 1.43
C LYS A 236 15.60 7.43 0.46
N PHE A 237 14.52 8.17 0.27
CA PHE A 237 13.47 7.82 -0.66
C PHE A 237 14.01 7.73 -2.10
N SER A 238 14.77 8.72 -2.54
CA SER A 238 15.38 8.76 -3.88
C SER A 238 16.32 7.57 -4.14
N LYS A 239 17.03 7.06 -3.13
CA LYS A 239 17.85 5.85 -3.31
C LYS A 239 17.02 4.60 -3.59
N ILE A 240 15.87 4.46 -2.93
CA ILE A 240 14.95 3.35 -3.16
C ILE A 240 14.32 3.51 -4.56
N GLU A 241 13.89 4.70 -4.91
CA GLU A 241 13.35 5.04 -6.22
C GLU A 241 14.35 4.67 -7.34
N HIS A 242 15.61 5.10 -7.26
CA HIS A 242 16.65 4.73 -8.23
C HIS A 242 16.92 3.22 -8.31
N HIS A 243 16.74 2.49 -7.22
CA HIS A 243 16.83 1.03 -7.27
C HIS A 243 15.70 0.45 -8.15
N PHE A 244 14.47 0.92 -7.98
CA PHE A 244 13.35 0.50 -8.83
C PHE A 244 13.49 0.98 -10.26
N GLU A 245 14.00 2.19 -10.51
CA GLU A 245 14.32 2.69 -11.87
C GLU A 245 15.30 1.77 -12.60
N ALA A 246 16.31 1.28 -11.90
CA ALA A 246 17.28 0.36 -12.49
C ALA A 246 16.67 -1.01 -12.84
N LEU A 247 15.67 -1.46 -12.08
CA LEU A 247 14.96 -2.72 -12.33
C LEU A 247 13.87 -2.58 -13.43
N TYR A 248 13.28 -1.41 -13.55
CA TYR A 248 12.14 -1.13 -14.44
C TYR A 248 12.38 0.16 -15.25
N PRO A 249 13.36 0.17 -16.18
CA PRO A 249 13.80 1.39 -16.87
C PRO A 249 12.76 2.04 -17.79
N ASP A 250 11.76 1.27 -18.22
CA ASP A 250 10.70 1.73 -19.11
C ASP A 250 9.49 2.35 -18.37
N THR A 251 9.55 2.45 -17.05
CA THR A 251 8.46 3.00 -16.24
C THR A 251 8.61 4.51 -16.12
N GLU A 252 7.54 5.25 -16.40
CA GLU A 252 7.49 6.69 -16.08
C GLU A 252 7.27 6.87 -14.57
N TYR A 253 8.28 7.42 -13.90
CA TYR A 253 8.19 7.71 -12.46
C TYR A 253 7.38 8.99 -12.25
N ILE A 254 6.30 8.89 -11.46
CA ILE A 254 5.36 9.99 -11.21
C ILE A 254 5.95 11.03 -10.25
N PHE A 255 7.02 10.68 -9.53
CA PHE A 255 7.73 11.56 -8.60
C PHE A 255 8.94 12.23 -9.24
N THR A 256 8.79 12.91 -10.36
CA THR A 256 9.73 13.99 -10.65
C THR A 256 9.45 15.11 -9.67
N THR A 257 10.25 15.18 -8.61
CA THR A 257 10.36 16.38 -7.76
C THR A 257 10.51 17.61 -8.65
N ARG A 258 9.43 18.35 -8.77
CA ARG A 258 9.49 19.75 -9.24
C ARG A 258 9.79 20.67 -8.06
#